data_3d1cca5d35a39a345ff95a4fec88e111
#
_entry.id   3d1cca5d35a39a345ff95a4fec88e111
#
_cell.length_a   1.000
_cell.length_b   1.000
_cell.length_c   1.000
_cell.angle_alpha   90.00
_cell.angle_beta   90.00
_cell.angle_gamma   90.00
#
_symmetry.space_group_name_H-M   'P 1'
#
loop_
_entity.id
_entity.type
_entity.pdbx_description
1 polymer ?
#
loop_
_entity_poly.entity_id
_entity_poly.type
_entity_poly.pdbx_seq_one_letter_code
_entity_poly.pdbx_strand_id
1 'polypeptide(L)'
;MSLWFGLPANDRVINSDAYLTENVRGKNSWAYLRASRFRSRLSHMDQLHLDLWWRGLNIAQDAGTYLYNAESPWDNPLVTTRVHNTVTVDGRDQMTRAGRFLVLDWASAYSKNLIEADDTILGRARGYHRGYHGLKHERTVTVYQNERWVVNDNFFARSRSERVYRLHWLLPDYEWELENRDASQGIGLRIKSPYGWITLSVHSSFIINHSSLSLVRAGELVHGQRDVQPYEGWVSHIYGQKSPALSFAVELSSAYNIEITSEFIFPDSAA
;
A
#
# COMPACT_ATOMS: atom_id res chain seq x y z
N MET A 1 -1.04 -5.10 -26.57
CA MET A 1 -0.05 -4.22 -27.20
C MET A 1 1.27 -4.95 -27.25
N SER A 2 1.45 -5.84 -28.25
CA SER A 2 2.60 -6.75 -28.39
C SER A 2 3.19 -6.68 -29.80
N LEU A 3 3.51 -5.46 -30.23
CA LEU A 3 4.14 -5.18 -31.52
C LEU A 3 5.50 -4.51 -31.39
N TRP A 4 6.20 -4.77 -30.29
CA TRP A 4 7.62 -4.46 -30.19
C TRP A 4 8.41 -5.68 -30.62
N PHE A 5 9.00 -5.69 -31.80
CA PHE A 5 9.84 -6.74 -32.41
C PHE A 5 9.18 -7.70 -33.41
N GLY A 6 7.98 -7.43 -33.94
CA GLY A 6 7.44 -8.24 -35.04
C GLY A 6 7.26 -9.73 -34.75
N LEU A 7 7.17 -10.11 -33.48
CA LEU A 7 6.88 -11.45 -33.07
C LEU A 7 5.38 -11.70 -33.17
N PRO A 8 4.92 -12.84 -33.73
CA PRO A 8 3.50 -13.15 -33.77
C PRO A 8 2.93 -13.17 -32.35
N ALA A 9 1.73 -12.60 -32.19
CA ALA A 9 0.97 -12.71 -30.95
C ALA A 9 0.74 -14.20 -30.67
N ASN A 10 1.53 -14.75 -29.79
CA ASN A 10 1.33 -16.10 -29.30
C ASN A 10 0.33 -16.02 -28.17
N ASP A 11 -0.92 -16.42 -28.42
CA ASP A 11 -1.99 -16.62 -27.41
C ASP A 11 -1.68 -17.77 -26.42
N ARG A 12 -0.42 -18.07 -26.22
CA ARG A 12 -0.03 -18.87 -25.07
C ARG A 12 -0.21 -17.98 -23.87
N VAL A 13 -1.32 -18.17 -23.17
CA VAL A 13 -1.45 -17.86 -21.76
C VAL A 13 -0.16 -18.38 -21.11
N ILE A 14 0.80 -17.49 -20.90
CA ILE A 14 1.95 -17.79 -20.08
C ILE A 14 1.33 -17.96 -18.70
N ASN A 15 1.13 -19.20 -18.32
CA ASN A 15 0.76 -19.59 -16.97
C ASN A 15 1.99 -19.30 -16.10
N SER A 16 2.26 -17.99 -15.92
CA SER A 16 3.33 -17.52 -15.06
C SER A 16 2.80 -17.51 -13.63
N ASP A 17 2.81 -18.68 -12.99
CA ASP A 17 2.63 -18.82 -11.52
C ASP A 17 3.58 -17.92 -10.70
N ALA A 18 4.36 -17.08 -11.36
CA ALA A 18 5.35 -16.21 -10.75
C ALA A 18 4.76 -14.90 -10.19
N TYR A 19 3.65 -14.39 -10.74
CA TYR A 19 3.02 -13.13 -10.35
C TYR A 19 1.54 -13.37 -10.12
N LEU A 20 1.19 -13.77 -8.91
CA LEU A 20 -0.19 -13.76 -8.47
C LEU A 20 -0.53 -12.31 -8.11
N THR A 21 -1.26 -11.67 -8.98
CA THR A 21 -1.71 -10.30 -8.81
C THR A 21 -3.21 -10.31 -9.00
N GLU A 22 -3.92 -9.73 -8.06
CA GLU A 22 -5.37 -9.68 -8.14
C GLU A 22 -5.83 -8.27 -8.51
N ASN A 23 -6.60 -8.20 -9.59
CA ASN A 23 -7.28 -6.98 -9.97
C ASN A 23 -8.68 -6.99 -9.37
N VAL A 24 -9.00 -5.98 -8.58
CA VAL A 24 -10.33 -5.74 -8.03
C VAL A 24 -10.93 -4.55 -8.76
N ARG A 25 -12.18 -4.64 -9.19
CA ARG A 25 -12.82 -3.61 -10.00
C ARG A 25 -14.09 -3.09 -9.35
N GLY A 26 -14.17 -1.76 -9.20
CA GLY A 26 -15.38 -0.99 -8.96
C GLY A 26 -16.05 -0.56 -10.27
N LYS A 27 -16.95 0.40 -10.21
CA LYS A 27 -17.62 0.99 -11.39
C LYS A 27 -16.71 1.97 -12.13
N ASN A 28 -16.09 2.89 -11.38
CA ASN A 28 -15.18 3.93 -11.87
C ASN A 28 -13.77 3.81 -11.28
N SER A 29 -13.50 2.73 -10.59
CA SER A 29 -12.24 2.48 -9.86
C SER A 29 -11.73 1.08 -10.09
N TRP A 30 -10.47 0.88 -9.84
CA TRP A 30 -9.85 -0.43 -9.82
C TRP A 30 -8.62 -0.41 -8.92
N ALA A 31 -8.25 -1.55 -8.39
CA ALA A 31 -7.05 -1.71 -7.62
C ALA A 31 -6.28 -2.96 -8.03
N TYR A 32 -4.99 -2.90 -7.80
CA TYR A 32 -4.04 -3.96 -8.03
C TYR A 32 -3.41 -4.36 -6.70
N LEU A 33 -3.73 -5.58 -6.24
CA LEU A 33 -3.13 -6.16 -5.04
C LEU A 33 -1.92 -7.01 -5.46
N ARG A 34 -0.73 -6.59 -5.06
CA ARG A 34 0.51 -7.31 -5.36
C ARG A 34 0.73 -8.46 -4.39
N ALA A 35 0.84 -9.68 -4.93
CA ALA A 35 1.25 -10.86 -4.18
C ALA A 35 2.16 -11.70 -5.06
N SER A 36 3.45 -11.71 -4.78
CA SER A 36 4.45 -12.31 -5.67
C SER A 36 5.11 -13.54 -5.06
N ARG A 37 5.29 -14.58 -5.89
CA ARG A 37 6.21 -15.69 -5.63
C ARG A 37 7.45 -15.46 -6.47
N PHE A 38 8.51 -14.97 -5.84
CA PHE A 38 9.73 -14.63 -6.56
C PHE A 38 10.45 -15.90 -7.05
N ARG A 39 10.70 -15.95 -8.36
CA ARG A 39 11.54 -16.96 -9.03
C ARG A 39 12.82 -16.37 -9.60
N SER A 40 12.88 -15.04 -9.65
CA SER A 40 14.02 -14.26 -10.10
C SER A 40 14.17 -13.06 -9.19
N ARG A 41 15.25 -12.29 -9.37
CA ARG A 41 15.51 -11.10 -8.60
C ARG A 41 14.30 -10.17 -8.53
N LEU A 42 13.87 -9.85 -7.31
CA LEU A 42 12.81 -8.88 -7.06
C LEU A 42 13.32 -7.44 -7.24
N SER A 43 12.42 -6.54 -7.57
CA SER A 43 12.68 -5.10 -7.68
C SER A 43 12.37 -4.36 -6.39
N HIS A 44 11.27 -4.69 -5.71
CA HIS A 44 10.79 -4.01 -4.51
C HIS A 44 10.42 -5.02 -3.41
N MET A 45 10.47 -4.56 -2.14
CA MET A 45 10.06 -5.33 -0.97
C MET A 45 8.64 -4.90 -0.56
N ASP A 46 7.66 -5.25 -1.39
CA ASP A 46 6.34 -4.65 -1.45
C ASP A 46 5.18 -5.67 -1.50
N GLN A 47 5.33 -6.78 -0.79
CA GLN A 47 4.24 -7.76 -0.70
C GLN A 47 3.00 -7.13 -0.09
N LEU A 48 1.84 -7.44 -0.70
CA LEU A 48 0.52 -6.90 -0.39
C LEU A 48 0.41 -5.37 -0.56
N HIS A 49 1.31 -4.78 -1.36
CA HIS A 49 1.11 -3.42 -1.85
C HIS A 49 -0.21 -3.32 -2.62
N LEU A 50 -0.95 -2.25 -2.40
CA LEU A 50 -2.17 -1.92 -3.12
C LEU A 50 -1.97 -0.64 -3.92
N ASP A 51 -2.16 -0.73 -5.22
CA ASP A 51 -2.24 0.41 -6.14
C ASP A 51 -3.72 0.66 -6.46
N LEU A 52 -4.26 1.85 -6.12
CA LEU A 52 -5.70 2.16 -6.23
C LEU A 52 -5.93 3.34 -7.18
N TRP A 53 -6.76 3.11 -8.17
CA TRP A 53 -7.13 4.09 -9.19
C TRP A 53 -8.62 4.40 -9.15
N TRP A 54 -8.95 5.67 -9.34
CA TRP A 54 -10.32 6.15 -9.43
C TRP A 54 -10.44 7.25 -10.50
N ARG A 55 -11.34 7.08 -11.49
CA ARG A 55 -11.56 8.01 -12.62
C ARG A 55 -10.27 8.41 -13.35
N GLY A 56 -9.32 7.49 -13.49
CA GLY A 56 -8.03 7.74 -14.11
C GLY A 56 -6.99 8.42 -13.22
N LEU A 57 -7.33 8.76 -11.97
CA LEU A 57 -6.40 9.27 -10.96
C LEU A 57 -5.82 8.12 -10.15
N ASN A 58 -4.50 8.09 -9.96
CA ASN A 58 -3.85 7.16 -9.04
C ASN A 58 -3.94 7.72 -7.61
N ILE A 59 -4.77 7.11 -6.77
CA ILE A 59 -5.10 7.60 -5.43
C ILE A 59 -4.20 6.98 -4.36
N ALA A 60 -3.88 5.69 -4.45
CA ALA A 60 -2.84 5.06 -3.64
C ALA A 60 -1.73 4.62 -4.59
N GLN A 61 -0.61 5.35 -4.58
CA GLN A 61 0.42 5.30 -5.61
C GLN A 61 1.54 4.32 -5.26
N ASP A 62 2.16 3.69 -6.27
CA ASP A 62 3.47 3.07 -6.11
C ASP A 62 4.56 4.15 -6.08
N ALA A 63 5.51 4.03 -5.16
CA ALA A 63 6.62 4.98 -5.05
C ALA A 63 7.53 4.98 -6.29
N GLY A 64 7.52 3.89 -7.05
CA GLY A 64 8.32 3.72 -8.25
C GLY A 64 9.82 3.54 -7.98
N THR A 65 10.65 3.89 -8.95
CA THR A 65 12.10 3.81 -8.84
C THR A 65 12.74 5.11 -9.31
N TYR A 66 13.40 5.82 -8.40
CA TYR A 66 14.06 7.10 -8.72
C TYR A 66 15.43 6.88 -9.32
N LEU A 67 16.38 6.34 -8.54
CA LEU A 67 17.75 6.09 -8.99
C LEU A 67 18.26 4.78 -8.40
N TYR A 68 18.97 3.99 -9.22
CA TYR A 68 19.67 2.80 -8.75
C TYR A 68 21.05 3.10 -8.21
N ASN A 69 21.71 4.14 -8.75
CA ASN A 69 23.11 4.49 -8.54
C ASN A 69 23.23 5.94 -8.11
N ALA A 70 22.93 6.22 -6.86
CA ALA A 70 23.12 7.53 -6.25
C ALA A 70 23.83 7.38 -4.91
N GLU A 71 24.30 8.48 -4.36
CA GLU A 71 24.75 8.54 -2.98
C GLU A 71 23.56 8.49 -2.01
N SER A 72 23.83 8.03 -0.78
CA SER A 72 22.84 8.08 0.28
C SER A 72 22.29 9.50 0.47
N PRO A 73 20.98 9.70 0.67
CA PRO A 73 19.97 8.66 0.94
C PRO A 73 19.28 8.13 -0.33
N TRP A 74 19.76 8.47 -1.54
CA TRP A 74 19.10 8.17 -2.81
C TRP A 74 19.65 6.91 -3.51
N ASP A 75 20.38 6.07 -2.81
CA ASP A 75 20.89 4.78 -3.30
C ASP A 75 19.78 3.70 -3.37
N ASN A 76 18.78 3.94 -4.20
CA ASN A 76 17.60 3.09 -4.39
C ASN A 76 16.73 2.89 -3.12
N PRO A 77 16.33 3.95 -2.40
CA PRO A 77 15.57 3.81 -1.15
C PRO A 77 14.09 3.46 -1.41
N LEU A 78 13.57 3.74 -2.61
CA LEU A 78 12.17 3.47 -2.94
C LEU A 78 11.87 1.97 -3.14
N VAL A 79 12.87 1.08 -3.01
CA VAL A 79 12.71 -0.37 -2.97
C VAL A 79 12.15 -0.88 -1.63
N THR A 80 12.22 -0.06 -0.58
CA THR A 80 11.90 -0.47 0.79
C THR A 80 10.40 -0.58 1.05
N THR A 81 10.00 -1.49 1.92
CA THR A 81 8.59 -1.67 2.32
C THR A 81 7.97 -0.39 2.87
N ARG A 82 8.79 0.44 3.52
CA ARG A 82 8.37 1.67 4.23
C ARG A 82 7.63 2.68 3.35
N VAL A 83 7.92 2.74 2.05
CA VAL A 83 7.34 3.69 1.10
C VAL A 83 6.21 3.11 0.24
N HIS A 84 5.88 1.85 0.43
CA HIS A 84 4.81 1.17 -0.29
C HIS A 84 3.50 1.13 0.51
N ASN A 85 2.37 0.99 -0.18
CA ASN A 85 1.03 0.90 0.39
C ASN A 85 0.79 -0.46 1.05
N THR A 86 1.48 -0.70 2.15
CA THR A 86 1.44 -1.93 2.95
C THR A 86 1.80 -1.61 4.40
N VAL A 87 2.03 -2.62 5.22
CA VAL A 87 2.39 -2.43 6.63
C VAL A 87 3.83 -2.88 6.87
N THR A 88 4.64 -2.03 7.51
CA THR A 88 5.92 -2.42 8.11
C THR A 88 5.73 -2.86 9.54
N VAL A 89 6.55 -3.79 10.02
CA VAL A 89 6.53 -4.27 11.40
C VAL A 89 7.90 -4.06 12.04
N ASP A 90 7.91 -3.47 13.24
CA ASP A 90 9.14 -3.15 14.02
C ASP A 90 10.14 -2.30 13.21
N GLY A 91 9.65 -1.45 12.31
CA GLY A 91 10.47 -0.61 11.43
C GLY A 91 11.29 -1.38 10.39
N ARG A 92 11.01 -2.66 10.17
CA ARG A 92 11.76 -3.55 9.26
C ARG A 92 11.06 -3.71 7.93
N ASP A 93 11.85 -3.91 6.89
CA ASP A 93 11.35 -4.39 5.60
C ASP A 93 10.87 -5.85 5.69
N GLN A 94 10.04 -6.26 4.75
CA GLN A 94 9.55 -7.65 4.63
C GLN A 94 10.65 -8.66 4.27
N MET A 95 11.78 -8.18 3.79
CA MET A 95 12.94 -8.94 3.34
C MET A 95 14.22 -8.19 3.71
N THR A 96 15.36 -8.85 3.71
CA THR A 96 16.65 -8.25 4.11
C THR A 96 17.36 -7.68 2.90
N ARG A 97 17.55 -6.36 2.87
CA ARG A 97 18.40 -5.70 1.86
C ARG A 97 19.87 -5.87 2.25
N ALA A 98 20.57 -6.75 1.55
CA ALA A 98 22.00 -7.03 1.78
C ALA A 98 22.92 -6.19 0.88
N GLY A 99 22.36 -5.48 -0.10
CA GLY A 99 23.09 -4.61 -1.01
C GLY A 99 22.16 -3.87 -1.96
N ARG A 100 22.74 -3.04 -2.82
CA ARG A 100 21.98 -2.19 -3.77
C ARG A 100 20.97 -3.00 -4.60
N PHE A 101 21.38 -4.20 -5.01
CA PHE A 101 20.61 -5.10 -5.85
C PHE A 101 20.48 -6.52 -5.26
N LEU A 102 20.87 -6.70 -4.01
CA LEU A 102 20.82 -7.99 -3.33
C LEU A 102 19.83 -7.91 -2.19
N VAL A 103 18.77 -8.70 -2.31
CA VAL A 103 17.77 -8.92 -1.27
C VAL A 103 17.77 -10.39 -0.91
N LEU A 104 17.79 -10.67 0.38
CA LEU A 104 17.75 -12.00 0.98
C LEU A 104 16.40 -12.24 1.65
N ASP A 105 16.16 -13.47 2.09
CA ASP A 105 14.98 -13.88 2.86
C ASP A 105 13.66 -13.56 2.12
N TRP A 106 13.59 -13.94 0.85
CA TRP A 106 12.49 -13.60 -0.03
C TRP A 106 11.13 -14.03 0.54
N ALA A 107 10.30 -13.07 0.85
CA ALA A 107 8.94 -13.30 1.29
C ALA A 107 8.03 -13.66 0.11
N SER A 108 7.58 -14.91 0.05
CA SER A 108 6.55 -15.32 -0.91
C SER A 108 5.17 -14.92 -0.40
N ALA A 109 4.37 -14.31 -1.27
CA ALA A 109 2.95 -14.04 -1.01
C ALA A 109 2.05 -14.93 -1.86
N TYR A 110 0.80 -15.04 -1.42
CA TYR A 110 -0.25 -15.79 -2.08
C TYR A 110 -1.50 -14.93 -2.10
N SER A 111 -2.23 -14.94 -3.21
CA SER A 111 -3.50 -14.24 -3.32
C SER A 111 -4.54 -15.06 -4.05
N LYS A 112 -5.79 -14.64 -3.89
CA LYS A 112 -6.93 -15.14 -4.66
C LYS A 112 -8.02 -14.09 -4.71
N ASN A 113 -8.73 -14.01 -5.84
CA ASN A 113 -10.03 -13.35 -5.92
C ASN A 113 -11.06 -14.18 -5.15
N LEU A 114 -11.87 -13.49 -4.38
CA LEU A 114 -12.99 -14.08 -3.67
C LEU A 114 -14.25 -13.67 -4.44
N ILE A 115 -14.82 -14.63 -5.19
CA ILE A 115 -16.10 -14.43 -5.86
C ILE A 115 -17.18 -14.68 -4.80
N GLU A 116 -17.76 -13.62 -4.29
CA GLU A 116 -18.95 -13.70 -3.43
C GLU A 116 -20.12 -13.11 -4.21
N ALA A 117 -21.17 -13.90 -4.32
CA ALA A 117 -22.44 -13.42 -4.85
C ALA A 117 -23.16 -12.62 -3.75
N ASP A 118 -22.73 -11.37 -3.57
CA ASP A 118 -23.35 -10.43 -2.63
C ASP A 118 -23.70 -9.17 -3.42
N ASP A 119 -24.98 -8.80 -3.42
CA ASP A 119 -25.50 -7.63 -4.14
C ASP A 119 -24.85 -6.31 -3.69
N THR A 120 -24.15 -6.30 -2.57
CA THR A 120 -23.47 -5.12 -2.02
C THR A 120 -22.00 -5.00 -2.43
N ILE A 121 -21.36 -6.10 -2.85
CA ILE A 121 -19.94 -6.18 -3.16
C ILE A 121 -19.73 -6.32 -4.67
N LEU A 122 -18.90 -5.43 -5.25
CA LEU A 122 -18.48 -5.50 -6.65
C LEU A 122 -17.29 -6.42 -6.85
N GLY A 123 -16.39 -6.46 -5.88
CA GLY A 123 -15.18 -7.29 -5.97
C GLY A 123 -14.46 -7.40 -4.63
N ARG A 124 -13.79 -8.54 -4.46
CA ARG A 124 -12.98 -8.82 -3.27
C ARG A 124 -11.79 -9.68 -3.64
N ALA A 125 -10.61 -9.31 -3.12
CA ALA A 125 -9.40 -10.12 -3.19
C ALA A 125 -8.76 -10.24 -1.82
N ARG A 126 -8.04 -11.33 -1.60
CA ARG A 126 -7.28 -11.56 -0.38
C ARG A 126 -5.90 -12.10 -0.71
N GLY A 127 -4.87 -11.57 -0.02
CA GLY A 127 -3.51 -12.07 -0.07
C GLY A 127 -2.90 -12.22 1.31
N TYR A 128 -1.83 -13.02 1.41
CA TYR A 128 -1.04 -13.11 2.64
C TYR A 128 0.42 -13.41 2.36
N HIS A 129 1.29 -13.04 3.29
CA HIS A 129 2.69 -13.43 3.32
C HIS A 129 3.17 -13.69 4.77
N ARG A 130 4.42 -14.18 4.90
CA ARG A 130 5.12 -14.45 6.17
C ARG A 130 6.51 -13.83 6.20
N GLY A 131 6.69 -12.66 5.58
CA GLY A 131 7.97 -11.96 5.53
C GLY A 131 8.45 -11.45 6.89
N TYR A 132 7.56 -11.31 7.86
CA TYR A 132 7.92 -10.95 9.23
C TYR A 132 8.01 -12.20 10.10
N HIS A 133 9.13 -12.36 10.81
CA HIS A 133 9.37 -13.54 11.65
C HIS A 133 8.27 -13.72 12.70
N GLY A 134 7.68 -14.91 12.75
CA GLY A 134 6.63 -15.26 13.69
C GLY A 134 5.26 -14.64 13.41
N LEU A 135 5.09 -13.90 12.28
CA LEU A 135 3.84 -13.27 11.90
C LEU A 135 3.33 -13.78 10.55
N LYS A 136 2.01 -13.85 10.40
CA LYS A 136 1.32 -13.88 9.12
C LYS A 136 0.62 -12.53 8.94
N HIS A 137 0.95 -11.82 7.87
CA HIS A 137 0.18 -10.65 7.41
C HIS A 137 -0.80 -11.12 6.34
N GLU A 138 -2.07 -10.81 6.52
CA GLU A 138 -3.14 -11.06 5.57
C GLU A 138 -3.85 -9.76 5.26
N ARG A 139 -3.99 -9.43 3.98
CA ARG A 139 -4.73 -8.26 3.50
C ARG A 139 -5.92 -8.71 2.68
N THR A 140 -7.10 -8.17 3.00
CA THR A 140 -8.32 -8.31 2.20
C THR A 140 -8.71 -6.94 1.65
N VAL A 141 -8.99 -6.89 0.36
CA VAL A 141 -9.42 -5.69 -0.35
C VAL A 141 -10.84 -5.93 -0.85
N THR A 142 -11.75 -5.05 -0.52
CA THR A 142 -13.17 -5.15 -0.91
C THR A 142 -13.63 -3.83 -1.49
N VAL A 143 -14.31 -3.85 -2.63
CA VAL A 143 -15.03 -2.70 -3.19
C VAL A 143 -16.53 -2.97 -3.17
N TYR A 144 -17.29 -2.00 -2.69
CA TYR A 144 -18.74 -2.04 -2.58
C TYR A 144 -19.43 -1.31 -3.74
N GLN A 145 -20.73 -1.55 -3.91
CA GLN A 145 -21.58 -0.97 -4.96
C GLN A 145 -21.56 0.57 -5.00
N ASN A 146 -21.32 1.22 -3.86
CA ASN A 146 -21.20 2.67 -3.70
C ASN A 146 -19.77 3.20 -3.89
N GLU A 147 -18.88 2.44 -4.54
CA GLU A 147 -17.47 2.79 -4.75
C GLU A 147 -16.66 2.95 -3.45
N ARG A 148 -17.15 2.47 -2.32
CA ARG A 148 -16.42 2.43 -1.07
C ARG A 148 -15.42 1.29 -1.10
N TRP A 149 -14.13 1.59 -0.88
CA TRP A 149 -13.07 0.61 -0.79
C TRP A 149 -12.67 0.37 0.66
N VAL A 150 -12.62 -0.89 1.05
CA VAL A 150 -12.19 -1.30 2.39
C VAL A 150 -11.01 -2.23 2.29
N VAL A 151 -9.93 -1.90 2.98
CA VAL A 151 -8.70 -2.70 3.06
C VAL A 151 -8.50 -3.11 4.52
N ASN A 152 -8.59 -4.41 4.77
CA ASN A 152 -8.36 -4.99 6.08
C ASN A 152 -6.99 -5.66 6.13
N ASP A 153 -6.13 -5.21 7.02
CA ASP A 153 -4.85 -5.81 7.35
C ASP A 153 -4.94 -6.57 8.66
N ASN A 154 -4.79 -7.89 8.61
CA ASN A 154 -4.84 -8.77 9.76
C ASN A 154 -3.47 -9.36 10.03
N PHE A 155 -3.03 -9.29 11.30
CA PHE A 155 -1.79 -9.88 11.73
C PHE A 155 -2.05 -10.99 12.75
N PHE A 156 -1.52 -12.17 12.44
CA PHE A 156 -1.62 -13.37 13.28
C PHE A 156 -0.24 -13.71 13.83
N ALA A 157 -0.05 -13.49 15.13
CA ALA A 157 1.20 -13.76 15.83
C ALA A 157 1.25 -15.20 16.38
N ARG A 158 2.42 -15.86 16.27
CA ARG A 158 2.64 -17.18 16.87
C ARG A 158 2.87 -17.13 18.37
N SER A 159 3.37 -16.00 18.86
CA SER A 159 3.64 -15.76 20.29
C SER A 159 3.29 -14.34 20.66
N ARG A 160 2.96 -14.12 21.92
CA ARG A 160 2.73 -12.77 22.45
C ARG A 160 4.06 -12.04 22.55
N SER A 161 4.22 -11.00 21.77
CA SER A 161 5.37 -10.09 21.79
C SER A 161 4.91 -8.75 21.29
N GLU A 162 5.20 -7.71 22.01
CA GLU A 162 4.88 -6.36 21.57
C GLU A 162 5.57 -6.06 20.23
N ARG A 163 4.80 -5.56 19.29
CA ARG A 163 5.22 -5.21 17.94
C ARG A 163 4.69 -3.83 17.59
N VAL A 164 5.44 -3.10 16.80
CA VAL A 164 5.02 -1.83 16.21
C VAL A 164 4.62 -2.07 14.76
N TYR A 165 3.38 -1.76 14.42
CA TYR A 165 2.81 -1.87 13.08
C TYR A 165 2.67 -0.47 12.49
N ARG A 166 3.27 -0.21 11.35
CA ARG A 166 3.15 1.05 10.62
C ARG A 166 2.43 0.80 9.31
N LEU A 167 1.14 1.12 9.25
CA LEU A 167 0.39 1.21 8.02
C LEU A 167 0.84 2.44 7.24
N HIS A 168 1.01 2.30 5.93
CA HIS A 168 1.42 3.39 5.05
C HIS A 168 0.56 3.46 3.79
N TRP A 169 0.25 4.70 3.38
CA TRP A 169 -0.35 5.04 2.11
C TRP A 169 0.41 6.19 1.45
N LEU A 170 0.83 6.01 0.20
CA LEU A 170 1.41 7.06 -0.64
C LEU A 170 0.29 7.64 -1.51
N LEU A 171 -0.06 8.89 -1.25
CA LEU A 171 -1.19 9.59 -1.86
C LEU A 171 -0.69 10.68 -2.81
N PRO A 172 -1.47 11.14 -3.79
CA PRO A 172 -1.10 12.25 -4.64
C PRO A 172 -0.92 13.55 -3.83
N ASP A 173 -0.06 14.44 -4.33
CA ASP A 173 0.24 15.73 -3.72
C ASP A 173 -0.93 16.73 -3.95
N TYR A 174 -2.06 16.46 -3.31
CA TYR A 174 -3.25 17.31 -3.32
C TYR A 174 -3.34 18.13 -2.04
N GLU A 175 -4.18 19.18 -2.07
CA GLU A 175 -4.63 19.86 -0.86
C GLU A 175 -5.26 18.85 0.10
N TRP A 176 -4.94 18.94 1.38
CA TRP A 176 -5.38 17.97 2.38
C TRP A 176 -5.84 18.63 3.68
N GLU A 177 -6.71 17.94 4.39
CA GLU A 177 -7.14 18.30 5.73
C GLU A 177 -7.30 17.04 6.59
N LEU A 178 -7.02 17.13 7.87
CA LEU A 178 -7.31 16.08 8.83
C LEU A 178 -8.71 16.28 9.39
N GLU A 179 -9.46 15.18 9.45
CA GLU A 179 -10.76 15.22 10.08
C GLU A 179 -10.62 15.18 11.61
N ASN A 180 -11.33 16.06 12.29
CA ASN A 180 -11.41 16.04 13.74
C ASN A 180 -12.38 14.92 14.16
N ARG A 181 -11.84 13.76 14.53
CA ARG A 181 -12.60 12.56 14.94
C ARG A 181 -12.27 12.21 16.38
N ASP A 182 -13.25 11.62 17.07
CA ASP A 182 -12.99 11.00 18.37
C ASP A 182 -12.08 9.78 18.20
N ALA A 183 -11.27 9.47 19.22
CA ALA A 183 -10.32 8.34 19.18
C ALA A 183 -10.99 6.99 18.87
N SER A 184 -12.28 6.83 19.17
CA SER A 184 -13.09 5.66 18.83
C SER A 184 -13.47 5.57 17.36
N GLN A 185 -13.40 6.70 16.63
CA GLN A 185 -13.74 6.80 15.20
C GLN A 185 -12.51 6.67 14.31
N GLY A 186 -11.33 6.44 14.91
CA GLY A 186 -10.08 6.34 14.17
C GLY A 186 -9.54 7.68 13.65
N ILE A 187 -8.71 7.61 12.63
CA ILE A 187 -8.07 8.79 12.00
C ILE A 187 -8.68 8.98 10.61
N GLY A 188 -8.98 10.24 10.26
CA GLY A 188 -9.48 10.63 8.94
C GLY A 188 -8.58 11.66 8.27
N LEU A 189 -8.27 11.44 7.00
CA LEU A 189 -7.60 12.36 6.09
C LEU A 189 -8.51 12.60 4.88
N ARG A 190 -8.70 13.85 4.49
CA ARG A 190 -9.34 14.22 3.24
C ARG A 190 -8.31 14.81 2.28
N ILE A 191 -8.38 14.44 1.02
CA ILE A 191 -7.55 15.00 -0.05
C ILE A 191 -8.46 15.52 -1.17
N LYS A 192 -8.14 16.69 -1.71
CA LYS A 192 -8.98 17.40 -2.69
C LYS A 192 -8.58 17.03 -4.11
N SER A 193 -9.26 16.05 -4.67
CA SER A 193 -9.08 15.68 -6.08
C SER A 193 -9.78 16.68 -7.02
N PRO A 194 -9.49 16.63 -8.34
CA PRO A 194 -10.23 17.41 -9.33
C PRO A 194 -11.75 17.14 -9.36
N TYR A 195 -12.20 16.02 -8.79
CA TYR A 195 -13.60 15.61 -8.75
C TYR A 195 -14.25 15.77 -7.37
N GLY A 196 -13.55 16.36 -6.40
CA GLY A 196 -14.04 16.57 -5.05
C GLY A 196 -13.17 15.89 -3.99
N TRP A 197 -13.64 15.95 -2.74
CA TRP A 197 -12.91 15.43 -1.60
C TRP A 197 -12.99 13.91 -1.53
N ILE A 198 -11.82 13.27 -1.47
CA ILE A 198 -11.67 11.84 -1.19
C ILE A 198 -11.34 11.71 0.29
N THR A 199 -12.01 10.82 1.00
CA THR A 199 -11.74 10.54 2.41
C THR A 199 -11.02 9.22 2.55
N LEU A 200 -9.90 9.23 3.29
CA LEU A 200 -9.21 8.05 3.80
C LEU A 200 -9.41 7.99 5.30
N SER A 201 -10.02 6.94 5.78
CA SER A 201 -10.19 6.66 7.23
C SER A 201 -9.38 5.44 7.62
N VAL A 202 -8.76 5.47 8.81
CA VAL A 202 -8.06 4.32 9.38
C VAL A 202 -8.62 4.00 10.76
N HIS A 203 -9.03 2.76 10.93
CA HIS A 203 -9.56 2.18 12.17
C HIS A 203 -8.71 0.98 12.59
N SER A 204 -8.76 0.63 13.86
CA SER A 204 -8.09 -0.56 14.37
C SER A 204 -8.96 -1.23 15.43
N SER A 205 -8.70 -2.51 15.69
CA SER A 205 -9.22 -3.22 16.86
C SER A 205 -8.76 -2.63 18.21
N PHE A 206 -7.80 -1.69 18.16
CA PHE A 206 -7.32 -0.92 19.30
C PHE A 206 -7.56 0.57 19.07
N ILE A 207 -7.58 1.36 20.15
CA ILE A 207 -7.73 2.81 20.06
C ILE A 207 -6.53 3.41 19.32
N ILE A 208 -6.80 4.18 18.26
CA ILE A 208 -5.79 4.94 17.53
C ILE A 208 -5.76 6.36 18.09
N ASN A 209 -4.63 6.76 18.63
CA ASN A 209 -4.41 8.12 19.06
C ASN A 209 -3.93 9.00 17.89
N HIS A 210 -4.29 10.27 17.87
CA HIS A 210 -3.79 11.24 16.87
C HIS A 210 -2.26 11.35 16.83
N SER A 211 -1.58 11.08 17.94
CA SER A 211 -0.11 11.04 18.03
C SER A 211 0.52 9.90 17.23
N SER A 212 -0.28 8.90 16.84
CA SER A 212 0.17 7.78 16.00
C SER A 212 0.25 8.12 14.51
N LEU A 213 -0.34 9.27 14.12
CA LEU A 213 -0.39 9.72 12.73
C LEU A 213 0.85 10.53 12.38
N SER A 214 1.37 10.29 11.19
CA SER A 214 2.34 11.17 10.54
C SER A 214 1.99 11.39 9.08
N LEU A 215 2.21 12.62 8.63
CA LEU A 215 2.10 13.00 7.22
C LEU A 215 3.41 13.63 6.78
N VAL A 216 4.01 13.11 5.72
CA VAL A 216 5.28 13.58 5.16
C VAL A 216 5.07 13.94 3.70
N ARG A 217 5.60 15.10 3.29
CA ARG A 217 5.59 15.57 1.92
C ARG A 217 7.01 15.89 1.49
N ALA A 218 7.49 15.26 0.41
CA ALA A 218 8.80 15.58 -0.17
C ALA A 218 9.97 15.49 0.83
N GLY A 219 9.96 14.53 1.76
CA GLY A 219 10.98 14.34 2.78
C GLY A 219 10.81 15.22 4.03
N GLU A 220 9.76 16.02 4.10
CA GLU A 220 9.49 16.92 5.23
C GLU A 220 8.24 16.49 6.01
N LEU A 221 8.34 16.50 7.35
CA LEU A 221 7.20 16.19 8.21
C LEU A 221 6.23 17.38 8.20
N VAL A 222 5.03 17.19 7.65
CA VAL A 222 3.98 18.23 7.59
C VAL A 222 2.93 18.07 8.70
N HIS A 223 2.85 16.88 9.31
CA HIS A 223 2.05 16.61 10.50
C HIS A 223 2.60 15.44 11.30
N GLY A 224 2.43 15.46 12.63
CA GLY A 224 2.86 14.40 13.55
C GLY A 224 4.19 14.70 14.25
N GLN A 225 4.74 13.69 14.93
CA GLN A 225 5.99 13.82 15.70
C GLN A 225 6.81 12.52 15.54
N ARG A 226 7.74 12.51 14.61
CA ARG A 226 8.70 11.42 14.41
C ARG A 226 9.86 11.84 13.53
N ASP A 227 10.92 11.07 13.54
CA ASP A 227 11.99 11.21 12.54
C ASP A 227 11.51 10.78 11.16
N VAL A 228 11.90 11.53 10.14
CA VAL A 228 11.51 11.34 8.75
C VAL A 228 12.73 10.96 7.93
N GLN A 229 12.54 10.01 7.03
CA GLN A 229 13.57 9.71 6.04
C GLN A 229 13.43 10.66 4.83
N PRO A 230 14.53 11.21 4.30
CA PRO A 230 14.49 12.18 3.20
C PRO A 230 13.81 11.69 1.92
N TYR A 231 13.64 10.37 1.77
CA TYR A 231 12.99 9.73 0.62
C TYR A 231 11.50 9.45 0.84
N GLU A 232 10.92 9.72 2.01
CA GLU A 232 9.47 9.59 2.23
C GLU A 232 8.71 10.74 1.57
N GLY A 233 7.48 10.49 1.11
CA GLY A 233 6.64 11.50 0.48
C GLY A 233 7.11 11.91 -0.93
N TRP A 234 7.71 10.98 -1.65
CA TRP A 234 8.09 11.12 -3.05
C TRP A 234 7.52 9.98 -3.89
N VAL A 235 7.19 10.30 -5.14
CA VAL A 235 6.84 9.34 -6.18
C VAL A 235 7.73 9.52 -7.41
N SER A 236 8.13 8.43 -8.02
CA SER A 236 8.94 8.43 -9.25
C SER A 236 8.20 7.65 -10.34
N HIS A 237 7.44 8.33 -11.16
CA HIS A 237 6.74 7.73 -12.30
C HIS A 237 7.69 7.42 -13.47
N ILE A 238 8.82 8.15 -13.54
CA ILE A 238 9.84 8.01 -14.58
C ILE A 238 11.20 7.98 -13.91
N TYR A 239 12.04 7.01 -14.27
CA TYR A 239 13.39 6.88 -13.77
C TYR A 239 14.18 8.19 -13.90
N GLY A 240 14.85 8.59 -12.83
CA GLY A 240 15.62 9.85 -12.77
C GLY A 240 14.79 11.09 -12.44
N GLN A 241 13.47 10.96 -12.32
CA GLN A 241 12.58 12.07 -11.94
C GLN A 241 11.76 11.67 -10.72
N LYS A 242 11.55 12.61 -9.82
CA LYS A 242 10.68 12.43 -8.68
C LYS A 242 9.81 13.66 -8.47
N SER A 243 8.60 13.45 -8.01
CA SER A 243 7.62 14.48 -7.68
C SER A 243 7.18 14.34 -6.22
N PRO A 244 6.80 15.43 -5.55
CA PRO A 244 6.18 15.36 -4.24
C PRO A 244 4.95 14.45 -4.23
N ALA A 245 4.76 13.77 -3.13
CA ALA A 245 3.60 12.97 -2.80
C ALA A 245 3.31 13.09 -1.29
N LEU A 246 2.15 12.65 -0.83
CA LEU A 246 1.83 12.60 0.58
C LEU A 246 2.02 11.18 1.12
N SER A 247 2.99 10.99 1.99
CA SER A 247 3.20 9.76 2.76
C SER A 247 2.37 9.86 4.04
N PHE A 248 1.21 9.23 4.04
CA PHE A 248 0.34 9.10 5.22
C PHE A 248 0.68 7.80 5.94
N ALA A 249 0.96 7.88 7.24
CA ALA A 249 1.26 6.68 8.03
C ALA A 249 0.63 6.73 9.42
N VAL A 250 0.17 5.55 9.88
CA VAL A 250 -0.37 5.34 11.23
C VAL A 250 0.44 4.24 11.90
N GLU A 251 0.97 4.50 13.09
CA GLU A 251 1.73 3.55 13.91
C GLU A 251 0.90 3.07 15.09
N LEU A 252 0.89 1.76 15.31
CA LEU A 252 0.14 1.07 16.36
C LEU A 252 1.04 0.04 17.04
N SER A 253 0.91 -0.10 18.34
CA SER A 253 1.61 -1.14 19.11
C SER A 253 0.63 -2.19 19.62
N SER A 254 0.97 -3.46 19.50
CA SER A 254 0.18 -4.56 20.05
C SER A 254 1.04 -5.79 20.35
N ALA A 255 0.74 -6.44 21.45
CA ALA A 255 1.27 -7.77 21.81
C ALA A 255 0.36 -8.92 21.34
N TYR A 256 -0.75 -8.61 20.70
CA TYR A 256 -1.79 -9.55 20.27
C TYR A 256 -1.98 -9.47 18.75
N ASN A 257 -2.85 -10.35 18.25
CA ASN A 257 -3.37 -10.21 16.91
C ASN A 257 -4.03 -8.83 16.75
N ILE A 258 -3.79 -8.18 15.62
CA ILE A 258 -4.33 -6.85 15.35
C ILE A 258 -4.99 -6.84 13.98
N GLU A 259 -6.10 -6.12 13.89
CA GLU A 259 -6.74 -5.74 12.64
C GLU A 259 -6.63 -4.22 12.45
N ILE A 260 -6.22 -3.80 11.27
CA ILE A 260 -6.17 -2.40 10.84
C ILE A 260 -7.02 -2.30 9.58
N THR A 261 -8.00 -1.41 9.61
CA THR A 261 -8.90 -1.18 8.48
C THR A 261 -8.65 0.20 7.89
N SER A 262 -8.37 0.25 6.59
CA SER A 262 -8.38 1.49 5.81
C SER A 262 -9.62 1.54 4.94
N GLU A 263 -10.24 2.71 4.85
CA GLU A 263 -11.43 2.92 4.06
C GLU A 263 -11.26 4.15 3.17
N PHE A 264 -11.42 3.96 1.85
CA PHE A 264 -11.44 5.05 0.88
C PHE A 264 -12.87 5.28 0.43
N ILE A 265 -13.33 6.54 0.58
CA ILE A 265 -14.64 7.00 0.15
C ILE A 265 -14.41 8.09 -0.89
N PHE A 266 -14.91 7.85 -2.08
CA PHE A 266 -14.85 8.82 -3.16
C PHE A 266 -16.07 9.74 -3.13
N PRO A 267 -15.93 10.99 -3.61
CA PRO A 267 -17.08 11.87 -3.74
C PRO A 267 -18.11 11.22 -4.64
N ASP A 268 -19.37 11.33 -4.27
CA ASP A 268 -20.47 10.88 -5.11
C ASP A 268 -20.32 11.53 -6.48
N SER A 269 -20.43 10.73 -7.52
CA SER A 269 -20.55 11.26 -8.86
C SER A 269 -21.88 11.99 -8.92
N ALA A 270 -21.86 13.28 -8.59
CA ALA A 270 -22.96 14.15 -9.00
C ALA A 270 -23.17 13.91 -10.49
N ALA A 271 -24.35 13.41 -10.78
CA ALA A 271 -24.83 12.99 -12.09
C ALA A 271 -24.64 14.08 -13.15
#